data_3f5ef2dc1cb3a7801daba339428f4d37
#
_entry.id   3f5ef2dc1cb3a7801daba339428f4d37
#
_cell.length_a   1.000
_cell.length_b   1.000
_cell.length_c   1.000
_cell.angle_alpha   90.00
_cell.angle_beta   90.00
_cell.angle_gamma   90.00
#
_symmetry.space_group_name_H-M   'P 1'
#
loop_
_entity.id
_entity.type
_entity.pdbx_description
1 polymer ?
#
loop_
_entity_poly.entity_id
_entity_poly.type
_entity_poly.pdbx_seq_one_letter_code
_entity_poly.pdbx_strand_id
1 'polypeptide(L)'
;MGTRDEWADVSGLDFSRVVIELVEIDIKPGGDPNSINPTSPGVIPVAILGSDTFDVANVDVTKIAFGPGAVSFIHRNGPHFEDVNGDGFTDLLAHYRVGETGIASGDTEACVTGELLDGMSFEGCDGVRTVPEP
;
A
#
# COMPACT_ATOMS: atom_id res chain seq x y z
N MET A 1 -1.41 -27.93 33.07
CA MET A 1 -1.48 -27.85 32.71
C MET A 1 -1.66 -27.80 32.27
N GLY A 2 -1.52 -27.55 32.43
CA GLY A 2 -1.40 -27.26 31.91
C GLY A 2 -1.48 -27.02 31.43
N THR A 3 -1.32 -26.98 31.63
CA THR A 3 -1.39 -26.61 31.11
C THR A 3 -1.79 -26.48 30.35
N ARG A 4 -1.77 -26.56 30.23
CA ARG A 4 -2.14 -26.18 29.60
C ARG A 4 -2.44 -25.77 28.97
N ASP A 5 -2.31 -25.67 28.94
CA ASP A 5 -2.67 -25.06 28.48
C ASP A 5 -2.75 -24.39 28.44
N GLU A 6 -2.22 -24.24 28.83
CA GLU A 6 -2.19 -23.36 28.66
C GLU A 6 -1.64 -22.82 28.06
N TRP A 7 -0.90 -22.83 27.99
CA TRP A 7 -0.38 -22.24 27.12
C TRP A 7 -0.78 -22.12 26.01
N ALA A 8 -1.05 -22.72 25.97
CA ALA A 8 -1.73 -22.62 25.02
C ALA A 8 -2.46 -21.61 24.80
N ASP A 9 -2.55 -21.31 25.33
CA ASP A 9 -3.21 -20.35 25.04
C ASP A 9 -2.46 -19.32 24.95
N VAL A 10 -1.35 -19.64 24.95
CA VAL A 10 -0.72 -18.81 24.75
C VAL A 10 -0.99 -18.12 23.99
N SER A 11 -1.29 -18.51 24.33
CA SER A 11 -1.79 -18.10 23.74
C SER A 11 -2.51 -17.27 23.76
N GLY A 12 -2.65 -17.13 24.68
CA GLY A 12 -3.54 -16.10 24.72
C GLY A 12 -3.36 -15.17 23.63
N LEU A 13 -2.25 -15.17 23.12
CA LEU A 13 -2.06 -14.45 21.88
C LEU A 13 -2.69 -15.19 20.78
N ASP A 14 -3.76 -14.63 20.34
CA ASP A 14 -4.47 -15.20 19.22
C ASP A 14 -4.10 -14.38 17.98
N PHE A 15 -3.12 -14.86 17.25
CA PHE A 15 -2.66 -14.16 16.08
C PHE A 15 -3.68 -14.14 14.97
N SER A 16 -4.71 -14.97 15.06
CA SER A 16 -5.77 -14.92 14.06
C SER A 16 -6.54 -13.60 14.09
N ARG A 17 -6.37 -12.82 15.14
CA ARG A 17 -7.00 -11.50 15.20
C ARG A 17 -6.20 -10.43 14.51
N VAL A 18 -4.96 -10.72 14.16
CA VAL A 18 -4.10 -9.79 13.47
C VAL A 18 -4.02 -10.27 12.04
N VAL A 19 -5.08 -9.99 11.29
CA VAL A 19 -5.18 -10.41 9.90
C VAL A 19 -4.97 -9.21 9.02
N ILE A 20 -3.98 -9.30 8.13
CA ILE A 20 -3.72 -8.27 7.14
C ILE A 20 -3.82 -8.93 5.80
N GLU A 21 -4.70 -8.42 4.95
CA GLU A 21 -4.79 -8.92 3.59
C GLU A 21 -3.65 -8.32 2.76
N LEU A 22 -2.93 -9.17 2.05
CA LEU A 22 -1.87 -8.72 1.16
C LEU A 22 -2.45 -8.43 -0.20
N VAL A 23 -2.17 -7.25 -0.71
CA VAL A 23 -2.66 -6.82 -2.01
C VAL A 23 -1.47 -6.45 -2.88
N GLU A 24 -1.70 -6.37 -4.19
CA GLU A 24 -0.67 -5.94 -5.11
C GLU A 24 -0.82 -4.47 -5.39
N ILE A 25 0.29 -3.77 -5.45
CA ILE A 25 0.30 -2.37 -5.85
C ILE A 25 1.29 -2.18 -6.99
N ASP A 26 1.11 -1.09 -7.72
CA ASP A 26 2.00 -0.71 -8.81
C ASP A 26 2.36 0.75 -8.60
N ILE A 27 3.59 0.99 -8.20
CA ILE A 27 4.10 2.35 -8.02
C ILE A 27 4.50 2.87 -9.39
N LYS A 28 4.04 4.07 -9.76
CA LYS A 28 4.29 4.67 -11.07
C LYS A 28 3.87 3.71 -12.18
N PRO A 29 2.57 3.42 -12.30
CA PRO A 29 2.11 2.49 -13.34
C PRO A 29 2.64 2.91 -14.71
N GLY A 30 3.15 1.91 -15.45
CA GLY A 30 3.77 2.16 -16.76
C GLY A 30 5.25 2.45 -16.68
N GLY A 31 5.82 2.60 -15.49
CA GLY A 31 7.25 2.79 -15.30
C GLY A 31 7.92 1.53 -14.81
N ASP A 32 9.15 1.30 -15.24
CA ASP A 32 9.95 0.16 -14.76
C ASP A 32 11.41 0.44 -15.10
N PRO A 33 12.28 0.56 -14.10
CA PRO A 33 12.01 0.48 -12.66
C PRO A 33 11.25 1.70 -12.15
N ASN A 34 10.72 1.57 -10.93
CA ASN A 34 10.01 2.68 -10.30
C ASN A 34 11.01 3.67 -9.72
N SER A 35 11.51 4.58 -10.56
CA SER A 35 12.55 5.52 -10.16
C SER A 35 11.92 6.69 -9.42
N ILE A 36 12.43 6.98 -8.24
CA ILE A 36 11.92 8.05 -7.39
C ILE A 36 13.09 8.92 -6.93
N ASN A 37 12.97 10.24 -7.11
CA ASN A 37 13.89 11.19 -6.52
C ASN A 37 13.27 11.67 -5.20
N PRO A 38 13.81 11.26 -4.04
CA PRO A 38 13.20 11.60 -2.75
C PRO A 38 13.12 13.10 -2.47
N THR A 39 13.90 13.90 -3.16
CA THR A 39 13.86 15.35 -2.96
C THR A 39 12.97 16.05 -3.98
N SER A 40 12.28 15.31 -4.82
CA SER A 40 11.40 15.89 -5.83
C SER A 40 10.24 16.64 -5.17
N PRO A 41 9.89 17.82 -5.67
CA PRO A 41 8.69 18.52 -5.20
C PRO A 41 7.41 17.99 -5.84
N GLY A 42 7.51 16.97 -6.67
CA GLY A 42 6.39 16.45 -7.42
C GLY A 42 5.57 15.42 -6.67
N VAL A 43 4.73 14.74 -7.43
CA VAL A 43 3.83 13.71 -6.92
C VAL A 43 4.16 12.38 -7.59
N ILE A 44 3.74 11.30 -6.94
CA ILE A 44 3.95 9.95 -7.44
C ILE A 44 2.60 9.24 -7.49
N PRO A 45 2.24 8.64 -8.63
CA PRO A 45 1.02 7.84 -8.72
C PRO A 45 1.27 6.45 -8.21
N VAL A 46 0.32 5.90 -7.46
CA VAL A 46 0.40 4.55 -6.92
C VAL A 46 -0.97 3.91 -7.10
N ALA A 47 -0.99 2.73 -7.70
CA ALA A 47 -2.22 1.99 -7.93
C ALA A 47 -2.30 0.80 -6.97
N ILE A 48 -3.47 0.62 -6.35
CA ILE A 48 -3.81 -0.62 -5.68
C ILE A 48 -4.53 -1.45 -6.72
N LEU A 49 -4.00 -2.63 -7.03
CA LEU A 49 -4.49 -3.41 -8.15
C LEU A 49 -5.65 -4.28 -7.73
N GLY A 50 -6.72 -4.25 -8.53
CA GLY A 50 -7.84 -5.15 -8.36
C GLY A 50 -7.59 -6.48 -9.03
N SER A 51 -8.30 -7.50 -8.59
CA SER A 51 -8.17 -8.84 -9.14
C SER A 51 -9.48 -9.59 -8.93
N ASP A 52 -9.51 -10.86 -9.34
CA ASP A 52 -10.68 -11.70 -9.11
C ASP A 52 -10.87 -12.04 -7.64
N THR A 53 -9.88 -11.74 -6.80
CA THR A 53 -9.96 -11.98 -5.36
C THR A 53 -9.93 -10.71 -4.54
N PHE A 54 -9.73 -9.56 -5.17
CA PHE A 54 -9.67 -8.30 -4.44
C PHE A 54 -10.36 -7.19 -5.23
N ASP A 55 -11.46 -6.68 -4.67
CA ASP A 55 -12.24 -5.61 -5.30
C ASP A 55 -11.90 -4.29 -4.63
N VAL A 56 -11.27 -3.38 -5.38
CA VAL A 56 -10.85 -2.09 -4.84
C VAL A 56 -12.03 -1.22 -4.40
N ALA A 57 -13.26 -1.54 -4.85
CA ALA A 57 -14.43 -0.81 -4.38
C ALA A 57 -14.66 -1.00 -2.88
N ASN A 58 -14.07 -2.05 -2.29
CA ASN A 58 -14.20 -2.32 -0.86
C ASN A 58 -13.16 -1.58 -0.02
N VAL A 59 -12.28 -0.80 -0.64
CA VAL A 59 -11.26 -0.04 0.08
C VAL A 59 -11.89 1.22 0.68
N ASP A 60 -11.58 1.46 1.96
CA ASP A 60 -11.96 2.71 2.61
C ASP A 60 -10.91 3.75 2.22
N VAL A 61 -11.25 4.58 1.24
CA VAL A 61 -10.27 5.54 0.68
C VAL A 61 -9.80 6.57 1.70
N THR A 62 -10.53 6.74 2.81
CA THR A 62 -10.12 7.69 3.84
C THR A 62 -9.01 7.13 4.73
N LYS A 63 -8.65 5.86 4.55
CA LYS A 63 -7.70 5.17 5.43
C LYS A 63 -6.42 4.77 4.72
N ILE A 64 -6.25 5.06 3.43
CA ILE A 64 -5.05 4.63 2.72
C ILE A 64 -3.90 5.60 2.97
N ALA A 65 -2.71 5.03 3.12
CA ALA A 65 -1.48 5.79 3.36
C ALA A 65 -0.34 5.15 2.61
N PHE A 66 0.67 5.93 2.24
CA PHE A 66 1.76 5.43 1.42
C PHE A 66 3.11 5.87 1.98
N GLY A 67 4.07 4.95 1.92
CA GLY A 67 5.46 5.20 2.26
C GLY A 67 5.73 5.13 3.75
N PRO A 68 7.01 5.20 4.13
CA PRO A 68 7.39 5.16 5.56
C PRO A 68 6.75 6.28 6.37
N GLY A 69 6.47 7.42 5.74
CA GLY A 69 5.81 8.54 6.40
C GLY A 69 4.32 8.43 6.47
N ALA A 70 3.74 7.35 5.89
CA ALA A 70 2.31 7.08 5.91
C ALA A 70 1.49 8.32 5.47
N VAL A 71 1.86 8.90 4.34
CA VAL A 71 1.21 10.11 3.86
C VAL A 71 -0.12 9.77 3.19
N SER A 72 -1.10 10.65 3.37
CA SER A 72 -2.38 10.55 2.67
C SER A 72 -2.24 11.01 1.23
N PHE A 73 -3.14 10.53 0.36
CA PHE A 73 -3.14 10.96 -1.03
C PHE A 73 -3.60 12.42 -1.17
N ILE A 74 -3.28 12.99 -2.32
CA ILE A 74 -3.68 14.36 -2.64
C ILE A 74 -5.14 14.33 -3.07
N HIS A 75 -6.01 14.92 -2.25
CA HIS A 75 -7.46 14.80 -2.46
C HIS A 75 -7.92 15.46 -3.75
N ARG A 76 -7.26 16.54 -4.17
CA ARG A 76 -7.66 17.27 -5.36
C ARG A 76 -7.57 16.43 -6.62
N ASN A 77 -6.62 15.47 -6.65
CA ASN A 77 -6.33 14.68 -7.83
C ASN A 77 -6.81 13.24 -7.72
N GLY A 78 -7.73 12.97 -6.86
CA GLY A 78 -8.22 11.61 -6.79
C GLY A 78 -8.78 11.26 -5.46
N PRO A 79 -9.00 9.97 -5.19
CA PRO A 79 -8.53 8.82 -5.97
C PRO A 79 -9.37 8.56 -7.21
N HIS A 80 -8.81 7.78 -8.14
CA HIS A 80 -9.47 7.41 -9.38
C HIS A 80 -9.61 5.90 -9.45
N PHE A 81 -10.76 5.44 -9.95
CA PHE A 81 -10.99 4.01 -10.18
C PHE A 81 -10.89 3.78 -11.69
N GLU A 82 -9.87 3.04 -12.09
CA GLU A 82 -9.65 2.75 -13.50
C GLU A 82 -8.75 1.52 -13.61
N ASP A 83 -8.78 0.87 -14.77
CA ASP A 83 -7.94 -0.28 -15.06
C ASP A 83 -6.61 0.23 -15.60
N VAL A 84 -5.58 0.29 -14.75
CA VAL A 84 -4.31 0.91 -15.13
C VAL A 84 -3.39 -0.04 -15.90
N ASN A 85 -3.65 -1.35 -15.84
CA ASN A 85 -2.77 -2.33 -16.46
C ASN A 85 -3.45 -3.16 -17.56
N GLY A 86 -4.71 -2.89 -17.85
CA GLY A 86 -5.40 -3.54 -18.95
C GLY A 86 -5.81 -4.98 -18.69
N ASP A 87 -5.87 -5.40 -17.42
CA ASP A 87 -6.20 -6.79 -17.09
C ASP A 87 -7.70 -7.04 -16.93
N GLY A 88 -8.53 -6.01 -17.09
CA GLY A 88 -9.97 -6.13 -16.99
C GLY A 88 -10.52 -5.89 -15.60
N PHE A 89 -9.66 -5.73 -14.59
CA PHE A 89 -10.10 -5.42 -13.24
C PHE A 89 -9.85 -3.96 -12.92
N THR A 90 -10.78 -3.35 -12.20
CA THR A 90 -10.65 -1.96 -11.79
C THR A 90 -9.59 -1.84 -10.71
N ASP A 91 -8.75 -0.83 -10.81
CA ASP A 91 -7.70 -0.52 -9.86
C ASP A 91 -8.01 0.82 -9.21
N LEU A 92 -7.35 1.10 -8.07
CA LEU A 92 -7.52 2.36 -7.34
C LEU A 92 -6.23 3.14 -7.43
N LEU A 93 -6.27 4.26 -8.16
CA LEU A 93 -5.09 5.08 -8.39
C LEU A 93 -5.15 6.34 -7.54
N ALA A 94 -4.09 6.60 -6.79
CA ALA A 94 -3.99 7.79 -5.97
C ALA A 94 -2.61 8.41 -6.15
N HIS A 95 -2.50 9.69 -5.87
CA HIS A 95 -1.26 10.44 -6.02
C HIS A 95 -0.79 10.94 -4.67
N TYR A 96 0.51 10.87 -4.43
CA TYR A 96 1.11 11.24 -3.14
C TYR A 96 2.26 12.21 -3.38
N ARG A 97 2.45 13.15 -2.45
CA ARG A 97 3.60 14.07 -2.53
C ARG A 97 4.85 13.32 -2.16
N VAL A 98 5.82 13.30 -3.07
CA VAL A 98 7.04 12.54 -2.88
C VAL A 98 7.75 12.94 -1.59
N GLY A 99 7.87 14.23 -1.33
CA GLY A 99 8.60 14.71 -0.15
C GLY A 99 7.96 14.35 1.18
N GLU A 100 6.70 13.92 1.16
CA GLU A 100 5.99 13.58 2.40
C GLU A 100 5.90 12.07 2.60
N THR A 101 6.33 11.27 1.63
CA THR A 101 6.23 9.82 1.72
C THR A 101 7.20 9.21 2.71
N GLY A 102 8.26 9.93 3.07
CA GLY A 102 9.31 9.37 3.92
C GLY A 102 10.30 8.49 3.18
N ILE A 103 10.15 8.34 1.87
CA ILE A 103 11.11 7.55 1.08
C ILE A 103 12.44 8.28 1.09
N ALA A 104 13.51 7.55 1.44
CA ALA A 104 14.85 8.10 1.56
C ALA A 104 15.79 7.45 0.56
N SER A 105 16.88 8.15 0.25
CA SER A 105 17.88 7.63 -0.66
C SER A 105 18.35 6.26 -0.19
N GLY A 106 18.37 5.31 -1.10
CA GLY A 106 18.77 3.93 -0.81
C GLY A 106 17.60 3.00 -0.51
N ASP A 107 16.40 3.53 -0.33
CA ASP A 107 15.22 2.66 -0.12
C ASP A 107 14.96 1.84 -1.37
N THR A 108 14.54 0.59 -1.17
CA THR A 108 14.30 -0.35 -2.26
C THR A 108 12.86 -0.81 -2.35
N GLU A 109 12.01 -0.40 -1.41
CA GLU A 109 10.62 -0.83 -1.36
C GLU A 109 9.79 0.24 -0.68
N ALA A 110 8.54 0.36 -1.10
CA ALA A 110 7.57 1.24 -0.44
C ALA A 110 6.21 0.56 -0.46
N CYS A 111 5.40 0.85 0.56
CA CYS A 111 4.17 0.14 0.79
C CYS A 111 2.99 1.08 0.95
N VAL A 112 1.82 0.59 0.53
CA VAL A 112 0.52 1.19 0.84
C VAL A 112 -0.08 0.39 1.97
N THR A 113 -0.65 1.08 2.94
CA THR A 113 -1.45 0.45 4.00
C THR A 113 -2.82 1.07 4.01
N GLY A 114 -3.79 0.33 4.52
CA GLY A 114 -5.14 0.84 4.62
C GLY A 114 -6.09 -0.14 5.27
N GLU A 115 -7.36 0.18 5.15
CA GLU A 115 -8.45 -0.68 5.66
C GLU A 115 -9.52 -0.80 4.61
N LEU A 116 -10.17 -1.95 4.60
CA LEU A 116 -11.38 -2.15 3.81
C LEU A 116 -12.56 -1.57 4.57
N LEU A 117 -13.69 -1.43 3.87
CA LEU A 117 -14.89 -0.86 4.48
C LEU A 117 -15.39 -1.69 5.66
N ASP A 118 -15.04 -2.98 5.71
CA ASP A 118 -15.40 -3.84 6.85
C ASP A 118 -14.39 -3.78 7.99
N GLY A 119 -13.36 -2.95 7.86
CA GLY A 119 -12.36 -2.77 8.91
C GLY A 119 -11.15 -3.67 8.81
N MET A 120 -11.12 -4.58 7.84
CA MET A 120 -9.95 -5.45 7.67
C MET A 120 -8.78 -4.62 7.14
N SER A 121 -7.61 -4.79 7.74
CA SER A 121 -6.39 -4.10 7.30
C SER A 121 -5.81 -4.77 6.05
N PHE A 122 -5.21 -3.98 5.19
CA PHE A 122 -4.48 -4.52 4.05
C PHE A 122 -3.15 -3.80 3.87
N GLU A 123 -2.24 -4.45 3.16
CA GLU A 123 -0.94 -3.88 2.84
C GLU A 123 -0.47 -4.41 1.51
N GLY A 124 0.16 -3.55 0.72
CA GLY A 124 0.80 -3.95 -0.52
C GLY A 124 2.09 -3.18 -0.68
N CYS A 125 3.12 -3.84 -1.20
CA CYS A 125 4.43 -3.24 -1.38
C CYS A 125 4.93 -3.46 -2.80
N ASP A 126 5.76 -2.55 -3.26
CA ASP A 126 6.38 -2.65 -4.58
C ASP A 126 7.79 -2.12 -4.50
N GLY A 127 8.64 -2.57 -5.41
CA GLY A 127 10.02 -2.14 -5.45
C GLY A 127 10.15 -0.71 -5.92
N VAL A 128 11.12 0.01 -5.38
CA VAL A 128 11.46 1.34 -5.82
C VAL A 128 12.97 1.43 -6.00
N ARG A 129 13.38 2.44 -6.76
CA ARG A 129 14.78 2.74 -6.98
C ARG A 129 14.94 4.24 -6.82
N THR A 130 15.73 4.65 -5.84
CA THR A 130 15.90 6.08 -5.60
C THR A 130 16.99 6.64 -6.51
N VAL A 131 16.76 7.84 -7.02
CA VAL A 131 17.71 8.52 -7.91
C VAL A 131 17.94 9.93 -7.39
N PRO A 132 19.14 10.46 -7.51
CA PRO A 132 20.33 9.75 -7.95
C PRO A 132 20.69 8.64 -6.97
N GLU A 133 21.33 7.60 -7.50
CA GLU A 133 21.74 6.49 -6.64
C GLU A 133 22.86 6.96 -5.72
N PRO A 134 22.89 6.44 -4.46
CA PRO A 134 23.94 6.80 -3.52
C PRO A 134 25.30 6.30 -3.96
#